data_3d27ddee2143e16111b12f5e4efe4f84
#
_entry.id   3d27ddee2143e16111b12f5e4efe4f84
#
_cell.length_a   1.000
_cell.length_b   1.000
_cell.length_c   1.000
_cell.angle_alpha   90.00
_cell.angle_beta   90.00
_cell.angle_gamma   90.00
#
_symmetry.space_group_name_H-M   'P 1'
#
loop_
_entity.id
_entity.type
_entity.pdbx_description
1 polymer ?
#
loop_
_entity_poly.entity_id
_entity_poly.type
_entity_poly.pdbx_seq_one_letter_code
_entity_poly.pdbx_strand_id
1 'polypeptide(L)'
;LVVDYRDKEGNFCKADLSGDFFEESIENTPARIIMREMHGCGHMYRYCFNGTDFQFWEYDKLLPTAEILESPALVCRMALYRLYWPKGLTEEWKEEYWKYIKKNPDEAAKGLTERGEREILSWLAEAKETDSQMLEQMIQATAGLGDAQVSAILMDARHKKMGAQSGDKPKPRVRTFEL
;
A
#
# COMPACT_ATOMS: atom_id res chain seq x y z
N LEU A 1 -11.38 9.46 -4.08
CA LEU A 1 -12.59 8.65 -3.85
C LEU A 1 -12.20 7.21 -3.58
N VAL A 2 -12.56 6.67 -2.42
CA VAL A 2 -12.44 5.24 -2.12
C VAL A 2 -13.79 4.59 -2.39
N VAL A 3 -13.80 3.52 -3.14
CA VAL A 3 -15.00 2.72 -3.44
C VAL A 3 -14.98 1.47 -2.58
N ASP A 4 -16.03 1.31 -1.80
CA ASP A 4 -16.30 0.11 -1.03
C ASP A 4 -17.23 -0.80 -1.86
N TYR A 5 -16.88 -2.07 -2.00
CA TYR A 5 -17.73 -3.04 -2.68
C TYR A 5 -17.73 -4.37 -1.92
N ARG A 6 -18.78 -5.15 -2.15
CA ARG A 6 -18.85 -6.53 -1.67
C ARG A 6 -18.74 -7.48 -2.86
N ASP A 7 -17.93 -8.50 -2.72
CA ASP A 7 -17.88 -9.57 -3.71
C ASP A 7 -19.13 -10.46 -3.62
N LYS A 8 -19.22 -11.45 -4.51
CA LYS A 8 -20.37 -12.37 -4.54
C LYS A 8 -20.47 -13.24 -3.29
N GLU A 9 -19.38 -13.45 -2.60
CA GLU A 9 -19.29 -14.16 -1.33
C GLU A 9 -19.62 -13.27 -0.12
N GLY A 10 -19.85 -11.97 -0.36
CA GLY A 10 -20.18 -10.99 0.68
C GLY A 10 -18.96 -10.36 1.36
N ASN A 11 -17.72 -10.67 0.92
CA ASN A 11 -16.51 -10.10 1.46
C ASN A 11 -16.41 -8.61 1.10
N PHE A 12 -15.93 -7.84 2.07
CA PHE A 12 -15.72 -6.42 1.89
C PHE A 12 -14.37 -6.17 1.22
N CYS A 13 -14.37 -5.28 0.23
CA CYS A 13 -13.19 -4.91 -0.52
C CYS A 13 -13.17 -3.40 -0.77
N LYS A 14 -11.99 -2.84 -0.99
CA LYS A 14 -11.81 -1.43 -1.31
C LYS A 14 -10.98 -1.25 -2.58
N ALA A 15 -11.33 -0.24 -3.36
CA ALA A 15 -10.50 0.28 -4.45
C ALA A 15 -10.35 1.79 -4.28
N ASP A 16 -9.14 2.29 -4.48
CA ASP A 16 -8.86 3.71 -4.42
C ASP A 16 -8.92 4.34 -5.80
N LEU A 17 -9.83 5.28 -5.98
CA LEU A 17 -10.02 6.06 -7.20
C LEU A 17 -9.63 7.53 -6.98
N SER A 18 -8.76 7.79 -6.02
CA SER A 18 -8.25 9.13 -5.78
C SER A 18 -7.24 9.52 -6.84
N GLY A 19 -7.24 10.79 -7.19
CA GLY A 19 -6.27 11.42 -8.06
C GLY A 19 -5.93 12.80 -7.50
N ASP A 20 -4.78 13.30 -7.85
CA ASP A 20 -4.37 14.65 -7.49
C ASP A 20 -5.17 15.67 -8.31
N PHE A 21 -5.57 16.77 -7.67
CA PHE A 21 -6.17 17.91 -8.37
C PHE A 21 -5.35 19.15 -8.20
N PHE A 22 -5.39 19.96 -9.23
CA PHE A 22 -4.87 21.32 -9.23
C PHE A 22 -6.04 22.30 -9.29
N GLU A 23 -6.04 23.29 -8.39
CA GLU A 23 -6.94 24.44 -8.48
C GLU A 23 -6.16 25.62 -9.05
N GLU A 24 -6.49 26.04 -10.26
CA GLU A 24 -5.99 27.29 -10.81
C GLU A 24 -7.08 28.36 -10.71
N SER A 25 -6.79 29.46 -10.02
CA SER A 25 -7.66 30.63 -10.03
C SER A 25 -7.15 31.64 -11.05
N ILE A 26 -7.87 31.79 -12.13
CA ILE A 26 -7.62 32.88 -13.10
C ILE A 26 -8.38 34.10 -12.63
N GLU A 27 -7.66 35.12 -12.15
CA GLU A 27 -8.27 36.43 -11.88
C GLU A 27 -8.44 37.18 -13.20
N ASN A 28 -9.67 37.16 -13.71
CA ASN A 28 -10.12 38.09 -14.72
C ASN A 28 -11.27 38.92 -14.12
N THR A 29 -11.07 40.22 -13.98
CA THR A 29 -12.11 41.12 -13.52
C THR A 29 -13.24 41.24 -14.55
N PRO A 30 -14.53 41.11 -14.19
CA PRO A 30 -15.10 41.13 -12.86
C PRO A 30 -15.54 39.79 -12.28
N ALA A 31 -15.25 38.65 -12.95
CA ALA A 31 -15.66 37.34 -12.50
C ALA A 31 -14.42 36.47 -12.16
N ARG A 32 -14.42 35.96 -10.93
CA ARG A 32 -13.43 34.96 -10.51
C ARG A 32 -13.84 33.62 -11.12
N ILE A 33 -13.12 33.16 -12.11
CA ILE A 33 -13.31 31.81 -12.67
C ILE A 33 -12.34 30.88 -11.94
N ILE A 34 -12.89 29.98 -11.14
CA ILE A 34 -12.15 28.87 -10.54
C ILE A 34 -12.22 27.71 -11.52
N MET A 35 -11.12 27.42 -12.21
CA MET A 35 -10.99 26.22 -13.00
C MET A 35 -10.43 25.12 -12.09
N ARG A 36 -11.20 24.07 -11.88
CA ARG A 36 -10.74 22.83 -11.26
C ARG A 36 -10.34 21.88 -12.37
N GLU A 37 -9.07 21.73 -12.57
CA GLU A 37 -8.55 20.71 -13.48
C GLU A 37 -8.11 19.50 -12.67
N MET A 38 -8.67 18.34 -13.00
CA MET A 38 -8.23 17.08 -12.45
C MET A 38 -7.02 16.62 -13.25
N HIS A 39 -5.83 16.84 -12.69
CA HIS A 39 -4.61 16.25 -13.22
C HIS A 39 -4.47 14.83 -12.66
N GLY A 40 -3.87 13.92 -13.44
CA GLY A 40 -3.66 12.55 -13.00
C GLY A 40 -4.71 11.56 -13.49
N CYS A 41 -4.75 10.39 -12.83
CA CYS A 41 -5.61 9.27 -13.22
C CYS A 41 -7.07 9.45 -12.84
N GLY A 42 -7.42 10.46 -12.05
CA GLY A 42 -8.77 10.64 -11.53
C GLY A 42 -9.86 10.64 -12.60
N HIS A 43 -9.63 11.26 -13.76
CA HIS A 43 -10.58 11.26 -14.87
C HIS A 43 -10.64 9.92 -15.62
N MET A 44 -9.62 9.06 -15.49
CA MET A 44 -9.53 7.77 -16.20
C MET A 44 -10.31 6.68 -15.47
N TYR A 45 -10.51 6.81 -14.14
CA TYR A 45 -11.23 5.81 -13.36
C TYR A 45 -12.68 5.59 -13.81
N ARG A 46 -13.31 6.58 -14.48
CA ARG A 46 -14.64 6.42 -15.07
C ARG A 46 -14.70 5.30 -16.09
N TYR A 47 -13.59 5.00 -16.77
CA TYR A 47 -13.49 3.94 -17.76
C TYR A 47 -13.39 2.54 -17.12
N CYS A 48 -13.13 2.49 -15.82
CA CYS A 48 -13.15 1.25 -15.06
C CYS A 48 -14.57 0.80 -14.69
N PHE A 49 -15.62 1.49 -15.14
CA PHE A 49 -16.99 1.12 -14.89
C PHE A 49 -17.70 0.70 -16.19
N ASN A 50 -18.44 -0.42 -16.12
CA ASN A 50 -19.41 -0.82 -17.11
C ASN A 50 -20.78 -0.81 -16.44
N GLY A 51 -21.52 0.30 -16.61
CA GLY A 51 -22.71 0.55 -15.79
C GLY A 51 -22.31 0.72 -14.32
N THR A 52 -22.79 -0.20 -13.47
CA THR A 52 -22.46 -0.27 -12.04
C THR A 52 -21.33 -1.24 -11.71
N ASP A 53 -20.86 -2.00 -12.70
CA ASP A 53 -19.86 -3.05 -12.49
C ASP A 53 -18.45 -2.47 -12.63
N PHE A 54 -17.65 -2.62 -11.55
CA PHE A 54 -16.27 -2.18 -11.55
C PHE A 54 -15.35 -3.22 -12.20
N GLN A 55 -14.61 -2.79 -13.22
CA GLN A 55 -13.72 -3.61 -14.04
C GLN A 55 -12.30 -3.54 -13.49
N PHE A 56 -11.93 -4.46 -12.60
CA PHE A 56 -10.61 -4.48 -11.97
C PHE A 56 -9.45 -4.54 -12.95
N TRP A 57 -9.59 -5.28 -14.04
CA TRP A 57 -8.57 -5.41 -15.06
C TRP A 57 -8.30 -4.09 -15.82
N GLU A 58 -9.30 -3.24 -16.00
CA GLU A 58 -9.11 -1.89 -16.53
C GLU A 58 -8.43 -0.98 -15.53
N TYR A 59 -8.78 -1.14 -14.25
CA TYR A 59 -8.16 -0.41 -13.16
C TYR A 59 -6.68 -0.75 -13.01
N ASP A 60 -6.31 -2.03 -13.07
CA ASP A 60 -4.93 -2.48 -12.94
C ASP A 60 -4.05 -1.94 -14.07
N LYS A 61 -4.58 -1.81 -15.30
CA LYS A 61 -3.89 -1.19 -16.45
C LYS A 61 -3.52 0.28 -16.25
N LEU A 62 -4.15 0.96 -15.31
CA LEU A 62 -3.83 2.36 -15.00
C LEU A 62 -2.58 2.51 -14.14
N LEU A 63 -2.04 1.43 -13.55
CA LEU A 63 -0.87 1.51 -12.68
C LEU A 63 0.32 2.25 -13.32
N PRO A 64 0.77 1.95 -14.56
CA PRO A 64 1.89 2.67 -15.17
C PRO A 64 1.62 4.16 -15.38
N THR A 65 0.37 4.52 -15.63
CA THR A 65 -0.04 5.92 -15.79
C THR A 65 -0.09 6.61 -14.43
N ALA A 66 -0.59 5.92 -13.40
CA ALA A 66 -0.62 6.42 -12.03
C ALA A 66 0.79 6.66 -11.49
N GLU A 67 1.75 5.79 -11.78
CA GLU A 67 3.17 5.98 -11.39
C GLU A 67 3.79 7.28 -11.93
N ILE A 68 3.30 7.76 -13.07
CA ILE A 68 3.82 8.98 -13.72
C ILE A 68 3.08 10.22 -13.23
N LEU A 69 1.76 10.11 -13.04
CA LEU A 69 0.88 11.27 -12.84
C LEU A 69 0.49 11.52 -11.39
N GLU A 70 0.57 10.51 -10.53
CA GLU A 70 0.10 10.61 -9.15
C GLU A 70 1.26 10.65 -8.15
N SER A 71 0.98 11.17 -6.96
CA SER A 71 1.94 11.12 -5.85
C SER A 71 2.23 9.68 -5.41
N PRO A 72 3.45 9.38 -4.94
CA PRO A 72 3.78 8.04 -4.44
C PRO A 72 2.83 7.53 -3.37
N ALA A 73 2.30 8.40 -2.52
CA ALA A 73 1.33 8.05 -1.49
C ALA A 73 0.02 7.50 -2.07
N LEU A 74 -0.48 8.09 -3.18
CA LEU A 74 -1.68 7.62 -3.86
C LEU A 74 -1.45 6.28 -4.56
N VAL A 75 -0.33 6.13 -5.26
CA VAL A 75 -0.01 4.87 -5.96
C VAL A 75 0.24 3.73 -4.96
N CYS A 76 0.92 4.01 -3.83
CA CYS A 76 1.06 3.03 -2.74
C CYS A 76 -0.31 2.57 -2.22
N ARG A 77 -1.26 3.47 -2.03
CA ARG A 77 -2.60 3.13 -1.57
C ARG A 77 -3.36 2.29 -2.60
N MET A 78 -3.29 2.65 -3.88
CA MET A 78 -3.82 1.85 -4.99
C MET A 78 -3.25 0.42 -4.94
N ALA A 79 -1.92 0.29 -4.89
CA ALA A 79 -1.23 -0.98 -4.88
C ALA A 79 -1.57 -1.83 -3.64
N LEU A 80 -1.53 -1.23 -2.45
CA LEU A 80 -1.85 -1.93 -1.20
C LEU A 80 -3.28 -2.45 -1.16
N TYR A 81 -4.25 -1.68 -1.63
CA TYR A 81 -5.64 -2.12 -1.68
C TYR A 81 -5.85 -3.26 -2.68
N ARG A 82 -5.18 -3.21 -3.83
CA ARG A 82 -5.25 -4.30 -4.81
C ARG A 82 -4.57 -5.57 -4.33
N LEU A 83 -3.46 -5.46 -3.61
CA LEU A 83 -2.76 -6.60 -3.02
C LEU A 83 -3.50 -7.20 -1.83
N TYR A 84 -4.11 -6.36 -0.99
CA TYR A 84 -4.83 -6.82 0.19
C TYR A 84 -6.21 -7.43 -0.15
N TRP A 85 -6.89 -6.87 -1.17
CA TRP A 85 -8.16 -7.39 -1.70
C TRP A 85 -8.02 -7.80 -3.17
N PRO A 86 -7.39 -8.93 -3.48
CA PRO A 86 -6.92 -9.30 -4.81
C PRO A 86 -8.01 -9.84 -5.74
N LYS A 87 -9.21 -9.25 -5.74
CA LYS A 87 -10.30 -9.69 -6.61
C LYS A 87 -9.93 -9.54 -8.09
N GLY A 88 -9.89 -10.67 -8.80
CA GLY A 88 -9.55 -10.69 -10.23
C GLY A 88 -8.12 -10.22 -10.55
N LEU A 89 -7.25 -10.14 -9.55
CA LEU A 89 -5.85 -9.75 -9.73
C LEU A 89 -5.07 -10.89 -10.37
N THR A 90 -4.43 -10.62 -11.52
CA THR A 90 -3.52 -11.57 -12.18
C THR A 90 -2.15 -11.58 -11.49
N GLU A 91 -1.39 -12.66 -11.62
CA GLU A 91 -0.04 -12.74 -11.05
C GLU A 91 0.87 -11.65 -11.64
N GLU A 92 0.72 -11.32 -12.94
CA GLU A 92 1.46 -10.24 -13.59
C GLU A 92 1.26 -8.90 -12.89
N TRP A 93 0.00 -8.48 -12.68
CA TRP A 93 -0.30 -7.23 -11.98
C TRP A 93 0.06 -7.26 -10.51
N LYS A 94 -0.04 -8.43 -9.87
CA LYS A 94 0.41 -8.62 -8.49
C LYS A 94 1.92 -8.37 -8.36
N GLU A 95 2.72 -8.88 -9.29
CA GLU A 95 4.16 -8.65 -9.34
C GLU A 95 4.49 -7.16 -9.53
N GLU A 96 3.80 -6.45 -10.45
CA GLU A 96 4.01 -5.03 -10.67
C GLU A 96 3.62 -4.18 -9.44
N TYR A 97 2.50 -4.50 -8.77
CA TYR A 97 2.14 -3.83 -7.51
C TYR A 97 3.17 -4.06 -6.40
N TRP A 98 3.67 -5.29 -6.23
CA TRP A 98 4.73 -5.57 -5.28
C TRP A 98 6.03 -4.87 -5.61
N LYS A 99 6.39 -4.79 -6.87
CA LYS A 99 7.57 -4.06 -7.35
C LYS A 99 7.47 -2.58 -6.96
N TYR A 100 6.29 -1.98 -7.11
CA TYR A 100 6.06 -0.60 -6.70
C TYR A 100 6.19 -0.41 -5.19
N ILE A 101 5.56 -1.28 -4.39
CA ILE A 101 5.64 -1.23 -2.92
C ILE A 101 7.07 -1.42 -2.42
N LYS A 102 7.83 -2.34 -3.01
CA LYS A 102 9.26 -2.54 -2.68
C LYS A 102 10.13 -1.33 -2.97
N LYS A 103 9.76 -0.52 -3.95
CA LYS A 103 10.45 0.72 -4.28
C LYS A 103 10.09 1.87 -3.32
N ASN A 104 8.91 1.84 -2.71
CA ASN A 104 8.37 2.92 -1.89
C ASN A 104 7.80 2.40 -0.54
N PRO A 105 8.57 1.62 0.24
CA PRO A 105 8.06 1.01 1.47
C PRO A 105 7.80 2.03 2.59
N ASP A 106 8.56 3.12 2.60
CA ASP A 106 8.43 4.26 3.49
C ASP A 106 7.08 4.97 3.30
N GLU A 107 6.73 5.34 2.07
CA GLU A 107 5.44 5.96 1.73
C GLU A 107 4.26 5.00 2.01
N ALA A 108 4.44 3.70 1.72
CA ALA A 108 3.43 2.69 2.02
C ALA A 108 3.12 2.63 3.53
N ALA A 109 4.16 2.51 4.38
CA ALA A 109 3.99 2.43 5.82
C ALA A 109 3.46 3.73 6.44
N LYS A 110 4.00 4.88 6.01
CA LYS A 110 3.56 6.20 6.43
C LYS A 110 2.09 6.41 6.13
N GLY A 111 1.67 6.17 4.89
CA GLY A 111 0.29 6.35 4.47
C GLY A 111 -0.69 5.42 5.21
N LEU A 112 -0.33 4.16 5.48
CA LEU A 112 -1.14 3.24 6.29
C LEU A 112 -1.27 3.72 7.74
N THR A 113 -0.18 4.23 8.31
CA THR A 113 -0.15 4.75 9.68
C THR A 113 -1.05 5.98 9.81
N GLU A 114 -0.92 6.96 8.92
CA GLU A 114 -1.70 8.20 8.93
C GLU A 114 -3.21 7.95 8.79
N ARG A 115 -3.59 6.90 8.05
CA ARG A 115 -5.00 6.49 7.88
C ARG A 115 -5.50 5.54 8.97
N GLY A 116 -4.63 5.09 9.88
CA GLY A 116 -4.98 4.13 10.93
C GLY A 116 -5.27 2.73 10.42
N GLU A 117 -4.78 2.36 9.23
CA GLU A 117 -5.01 1.07 8.56
C GLU A 117 -4.05 -0.03 9.05
N ARG A 118 -4.10 -0.31 10.36
CA ARG A 118 -3.16 -1.20 11.05
C ARG A 118 -3.24 -2.66 10.61
N GLU A 119 -4.41 -3.12 10.17
CA GLU A 119 -4.58 -4.48 9.64
C GLU A 119 -3.80 -4.67 8.34
N ILE A 120 -3.88 -3.70 7.43
CA ILE A 120 -3.14 -3.75 6.16
C ILE A 120 -1.64 -3.62 6.44
N LEU A 121 -1.24 -2.78 7.40
CA LEU A 121 0.15 -2.64 7.81
C LEU A 121 0.72 -3.94 8.38
N SER A 122 -0.04 -4.61 9.26
CA SER A 122 0.36 -5.90 9.82
C SER A 122 0.52 -6.96 8.73
N TRP A 123 -0.46 -7.04 7.83
CA TRP A 123 -0.40 -7.93 6.68
C TRP A 123 0.81 -7.64 5.79
N LEU A 124 1.08 -6.36 5.47
CA LEU A 124 2.24 -5.94 4.67
C LEU A 124 3.56 -6.33 5.34
N ALA A 125 3.68 -6.09 6.65
CA ALA A 125 4.89 -6.40 7.42
C ALA A 125 5.18 -7.91 7.48
N GLU A 126 4.14 -8.75 7.52
CA GLU A 126 4.25 -10.21 7.56
C GLU A 126 4.34 -10.86 6.17
N ALA A 127 4.02 -10.12 5.10
CA ALA A 127 4.03 -10.62 3.74
C ALA A 127 5.39 -11.24 3.36
N LYS A 128 5.35 -12.30 2.55
CA LYS A 128 6.55 -13.01 2.10
C LYS A 128 7.49 -12.09 1.30
N GLU A 129 6.91 -11.17 0.55
CA GLU A 129 7.60 -10.23 -0.32
C GLU A 129 8.30 -9.10 0.43
N THR A 130 7.95 -8.89 1.70
CA THR A 130 8.56 -7.88 2.57
C THR A 130 9.82 -8.45 3.20
N ASP A 131 10.97 -7.91 2.91
CA ASP A 131 12.24 -8.30 3.48
C ASP A 131 12.66 -7.44 4.69
N SER A 132 13.80 -7.76 5.28
CA SER A 132 14.31 -7.03 6.45
C SER A 132 14.69 -5.57 6.13
N GLN A 133 15.11 -5.29 4.90
CA GLN A 133 15.46 -3.94 4.46
C GLN A 133 14.20 -3.07 4.33
N MET A 134 13.14 -3.60 3.73
CA MET A 134 11.83 -2.93 3.68
C MET A 134 11.32 -2.61 5.08
N LEU A 135 11.36 -3.59 6.00
CA LEU A 135 10.91 -3.37 7.37
C LEU A 135 11.68 -2.26 8.07
N GLU A 136 13.00 -2.18 7.86
CA GLU A 136 13.81 -1.10 8.45
C GLU A 136 13.39 0.28 7.89
N GLN A 137 13.16 0.40 6.59
CA GLN A 137 12.66 1.62 5.97
C GLN A 137 11.27 2.01 6.50
N MET A 138 10.36 1.03 6.63
CA MET A 138 9.03 1.25 7.21
C MET A 138 9.10 1.72 8.66
N ILE A 139 9.97 1.12 9.49
CA ILE A 139 10.20 1.52 10.89
C ILE A 139 10.71 2.97 10.96
N GLN A 140 11.70 3.31 10.14
CA GLN A 140 12.27 4.67 10.11
C GLN A 140 11.24 5.70 9.67
N ALA A 141 10.44 5.40 8.66
CA ALA A 141 9.41 6.29 8.14
C ALA A 141 8.28 6.58 9.13
N THR A 142 7.97 5.59 9.99
CA THR A 142 6.86 5.71 10.95
C THR A 142 7.29 6.17 12.34
N ALA A 143 8.59 6.17 12.64
CA ALA A 143 9.13 6.53 13.96
C ALA A 143 8.70 7.93 14.46
N GLY A 144 8.59 8.91 13.53
CA GLY A 144 8.19 10.28 13.85
C GLY A 144 6.67 10.48 14.04
N LEU A 145 5.84 9.49 13.70
CA LEU A 145 4.38 9.59 13.76
C LEU A 145 3.81 9.26 15.15
N GLY A 146 4.63 8.73 16.05
CA GLY A 146 4.26 8.52 17.46
C GLY A 146 3.23 7.41 17.70
N ASP A 147 2.93 6.54 16.73
CA ASP A 147 1.99 5.43 16.91
C ASP A 147 2.71 4.19 17.48
N ALA A 148 2.54 3.98 18.80
CA ALA A 148 3.16 2.87 19.51
C ALA A 148 2.70 1.49 19.00
N GLN A 149 1.46 1.37 18.51
CA GLN A 149 0.95 0.10 17.98
C GLN A 149 1.60 -0.23 16.64
N VAL A 150 1.77 0.76 15.77
CA VAL A 150 2.51 0.61 14.51
C VAL A 150 3.95 0.18 14.76
N SER A 151 4.63 0.85 15.71
CA SER A 151 5.99 0.49 16.10
C SER A 151 6.08 -0.96 16.60
N ALA A 152 5.13 -1.39 17.43
CA ALA A 152 5.08 -2.76 17.93
C ALA A 152 4.88 -3.79 16.79
N ILE A 153 3.95 -3.54 15.86
CA ILE A 153 3.69 -4.41 14.69
C ILE A 153 4.96 -4.60 13.86
N LEU A 154 5.61 -3.50 13.50
CA LEU A 154 6.79 -3.54 12.64
C LEU A 154 7.99 -4.19 13.32
N MET A 155 8.20 -3.93 14.62
CA MET A 155 9.27 -4.54 15.40
C MET A 155 9.07 -6.05 15.56
N ASP A 156 7.84 -6.49 15.83
CA ASP A 156 7.50 -7.91 15.94
C ASP A 156 7.74 -8.65 14.61
N ALA A 157 7.27 -8.08 13.50
CA ALA A 157 7.52 -8.64 12.17
C ALA A 157 9.02 -8.74 11.85
N ARG A 158 9.82 -7.73 12.21
CA ARG A 158 11.27 -7.75 12.06
C ARG A 158 11.91 -8.88 12.87
N HIS A 159 11.52 -9.03 14.15
CA HIS A 159 12.02 -10.10 15.00
C HIS A 159 11.71 -11.50 14.45
N LYS A 160 10.49 -11.72 13.97
CA LYS A 160 10.08 -12.98 13.35
C LYS A 160 10.95 -13.32 12.13
N LYS A 161 11.21 -12.34 11.25
CA LYS A 161 12.01 -12.55 10.03
C LYS A 161 13.49 -12.76 10.32
N MET A 162 14.06 -12.05 11.29
CA MET A 162 15.44 -12.26 11.72
C MET A 162 15.63 -13.62 12.39
N GLY A 163 14.68 -14.05 13.22
CA GLY A 163 14.69 -15.37 13.85
C GLY A 163 14.59 -16.51 12.83
N ALA A 164 13.85 -16.33 11.75
CA ALA A 164 13.75 -17.31 10.67
C ALA A 164 15.04 -17.42 9.83
N GLN A 165 15.83 -16.36 9.73
CA GLN A 165 17.11 -16.34 9.03
C GLN A 165 18.27 -16.91 9.88
N SER A 166 18.18 -16.80 11.22
CA SER A 166 19.18 -17.30 12.15
C SER A 166 18.95 -18.77 12.59
N GLY A 167 18.31 -19.57 11.73
CA GLY A 167 18.03 -20.99 11.96
C GLY A 167 19.28 -21.87 12.10
N ASP A 168 20.28 -21.43 12.86
CA ASP A 168 21.34 -22.25 13.40
C ASP A 168 20.81 -22.88 14.71
N LYS A 169 20.55 -24.19 14.65
CA LYS A 169 20.10 -24.99 15.77
C LYS A 169 21.08 -24.80 16.95
N PRO A 170 20.61 -24.47 18.16
CA PRO A 170 21.51 -24.49 19.32
C PRO A 170 22.05 -25.92 19.47
N LYS A 171 23.35 -26.08 19.28
CA LYS A 171 24.03 -27.33 19.63
C LYS A 171 23.74 -27.65 21.09
N PRO A 172 23.26 -28.84 21.43
CA PRO A 172 23.05 -29.24 22.80
C PRO A 172 24.39 -29.12 23.53
N ARG A 173 24.46 -28.29 24.57
CA ARG A 173 25.60 -28.25 25.49
C ARG A 173 25.60 -29.55 26.26
N VAL A 174 26.44 -30.48 25.83
CA VAL A 174 26.76 -31.66 26.61
C VAL A 174 27.54 -31.16 27.82
N ARG A 175 26.92 -31.23 29.00
CA ARG A 175 27.62 -31.08 30.29
C ARG A 175 28.25 -32.44 30.60
N THR A 176 29.54 -32.53 30.37
CA THR A 176 30.34 -33.64 30.90
C THR A 176 30.56 -33.35 32.37
N PHE A 177 29.95 -34.16 33.22
CA PHE A 177 30.35 -34.23 34.64
C PHE A 177 31.44 -35.30 34.72
N GLU A 178 32.67 -34.89 35.03
CA GLU A 178 33.72 -35.81 35.49
C GLU A 178 33.48 -36.07 36.98
N LEU A 179 33.45 -37.38 37.33
CA LEU A 179 33.46 -37.90 38.69
C LEU A 179 34.88 -38.03 39.21
#